data_c142d2ed630e22e9ea60be3e72b22946
#
_entry.id   c142d2ed630e22e9ea60be3e72b22946
#
_cell.length_a   1.000
_cell.length_b   1.000
_cell.length_c   1.000
_cell.angle_alpha   90.00
_cell.angle_beta   90.00
_cell.angle_gamma   90.00
#
_symmetry.space_group_name_H-M   'P 1'
#
loop_
_entity.id
_entity.type
_entity.pdbx_description
1 polymer ?
#
loop_
_entity_poly.entity_id
_entity_poly.type
_entity_poly.pdbx_seq_one_letter_code
_entity_poly.pdbx_strand_id
1 'polypeptide(L)'
;GTLLQAARDVVHREIPMLGINLGTLGFLAEIDKTSIYTALDKLFADDYEIEERMMLTGTVWRGDKITGQDVALNDIVISRVGPPLRVIGFNNYVNDGYLNSYNADGIIIATPTGSTGYSLSCGGPIISPNAAMTVMTPIAPHTLNTRSIIFPEDDVITVELGEGRRQIQENGLASFDGDVEVPMSTGDRIVIKKASVSVKILKLNHLSFVEVLRQKMSNN
;
A
#
# COMPACT_ATOMS: atom_id res chain seq x y z
N GLY A 1 8.07 5.17 -5.79
CA GLY A 1 8.76 6.02 -6.70
C GLY A 1 7.88 6.83 -7.62
N THR A 2 8.45 7.23 -8.75
CA THR A 2 7.83 8.20 -9.69
C THR A 2 6.40 7.82 -10.14
N LEU A 3 6.13 6.55 -10.40
CA LEU A 3 4.79 6.12 -10.83
C LEU A 3 3.76 6.23 -9.72
N LEU A 4 4.13 5.95 -8.47
CA LEU A 4 3.23 6.10 -7.30
C LEU A 4 2.87 7.57 -7.07
N GLN A 5 3.85 8.47 -7.19
CA GLN A 5 3.61 9.91 -7.10
C GLN A 5 2.70 10.39 -8.23
N ALA A 6 3.01 10.02 -9.48
CA ALA A 6 2.16 10.36 -10.64
C ALA A 6 0.72 9.82 -10.46
N ALA A 7 0.55 8.63 -9.91
CA ALA A 7 -0.76 8.06 -9.63
C ALA A 7 -1.61 8.96 -8.73
N ARG A 8 -1.03 9.46 -7.64
CA ARG A 8 -1.72 10.40 -6.73
C ARG A 8 -2.04 11.73 -7.39
N ASP A 9 -1.14 12.25 -8.23
CA ASP A 9 -1.33 13.54 -8.92
C ASP A 9 -2.48 13.50 -9.95
N VAL A 10 -2.69 12.34 -10.59
CA VAL A 10 -3.66 12.22 -11.69
C VAL A 10 -4.96 11.50 -11.30
N VAL A 11 -5.03 10.87 -10.14
CA VAL A 11 -6.17 10.02 -9.74
C VAL A 11 -7.53 10.72 -9.83
N HIS A 12 -7.60 12.00 -9.44
CA HIS A 12 -8.83 12.79 -9.49
C HIS A 12 -9.23 13.25 -10.91
N ARG A 13 -8.35 13.05 -11.89
CA ARG A 13 -8.57 13.40 -13.31
C ARG A 13 -8.85 12.18 -14.17
N GLU A 14 -8.79 10.98 -13.60
CA GLU A 14 -8.98 9.69 -14.27
C GLU A 14 -8.10 9.51 -15.53
N ILE A 15 -6.91 10.10 -15.54
CA ILE A 15 -5.97 10.01 -16.66
C ILE A 15 -5.27 8.66 -16.61
N PRO A 16 -5.38 7.80 -17.67
CA PRO A 16 -4.65 6.57 -17.73
C PRO A 16 -3.13 6.81 -17.81
N MET A 17 -2.37 6.00 -17.09
CA MET A 17 -0.91 6.11 -17.01
C MET A 17 -0.24 4.93 -17.73
N LEU A 18 0.84 5.22 -18.44
CA LEU A 18 1.74 4.22 -18.99
C LEU A 18 3.09 4.27 -18.24
N GLY A 19 3.46 3.18 -17.58
CA GLY A 19 4.74 3.06 -16.91
C GLY A 19 5.84 2.61 -17.86
N ILE A 20 6.90 3.43 -18.01
CA ILE A 20 8.11 3.07 -18.76
C ILE A 20 9.24 2.83 -17.76
N ASN A 21 9.81 1.64 -17.79
CA ASN A 21 10.89 1.25 -16.91
C ASN A 21 12.24 1.68 -17.49
N LEU A 22 12.99 2.44 -16.72
CA LEU A 22 14.34 2.88 -17.09
C LEU A 22 15.47 2.06 -16.41
N GLY A 23 15.11 1.09 -15.59
CA GLY A 23 16.03 0.26 -14.81
C GLY A 23 15.54 -1.19 -14.68
N THR A 24 15.43 -1.68 -13.44
CA THR A 24 14.93 -3.05 -13.18
C THR A 24 13.41 -3.12 -13.36
N LEU A 25 12.91 -4.09 -14.11
CA LEU A 25 11.48 -4.29 -14.38
C LEU A 25 10.67 -4.36 -13.08
N GLY A 26 9.70 -3.45 -12.93
CA GLY A 26 8.74 -3.40 -11.82
C GLY A 26 7.49 -4.23 -12.11
N PHE A 27 6.57 -4.32 -11.14
CA PHE A 27 5.24 -4.90 -11.35
C PHE A 27 4.24 -3.90 -11.98
N LEU A 28 4.57 -2.59 -11.97
CA LEU A 28 3.70 -1.53 -12.47
C LEU A 28 4.11 -1.00 -13.86
N ALA A 29 5.37 -1.18 -14.27
CA ALA A 29 5.88 -0.70 -15.54
C ALA A 29 6.16 -1.89 -16.45
N GLU A 30 5.48 -1.96 -17.60
CA GLU A 30 5.58 -3.06 -18.54
C GLU A 30 6.50 -2.77 -19.72
N ILE A 31 6.74 -1.49 -19.99
CA ILE A 31 7.52 -1.05 -21.14
C ILE A 31 8.94 -0.75 -20.68
N ASP A 32 9.90 -1.30 -21.37
CA ASP A 32 11.30 -0.92 -21.23
C ASP A 32 11.68 0.23 -22.19
N LYS A 33 12.84 0.82 -21.96
CA LYS A 33 13.33 1.94 -22.76
C LYS A 33 13.46 1.62 -24.25
N THR A 34 13.72 0.37 -24.61
CA THR A 34 13.95 -0.05 -26.01
C THR A 34 12.64 -0.23 -26.77
N SER A 35 11.54 -0.44 -26.05
CA SER A 35 10.21 -0.72 -26.59
C SER A 35 9.31 0.52 -26.71
N ILE A 36 9.84 1.74 -26.45
CA ILE A 36 9.04 2.99 -26.42
C ILE A 36 8.33 3.24 -27.76
N TYR A 37 9.04 3.10 -28.90
CA TYR A 37 8.44 3.35 -30.21
C TYR A 37 7.33 2.36 -30.54
N THR A 38 7.55 1.07 -30.26
CA THR A 38 6.50 0.05 -30.40
C THR A 38 5.30 0.33 -29.50
N ALA A 39 5.55 0.84 -28.29
CA ALA A 39 4.47 1.24 -27.37
C ALA A 39 3.65 2.41 -27.94
N LEU A 40 4.30 3.41 -28.55
CA LEU A 40 3.61 4.52 -29.21
C LEU A 40 2.78 4.05 -30.41
N ASP A 41 3.32 3.15 -31.23
CA ASP A 41 2.59 2.58 -32.38
C ASP A 41 1.32 1.86 -31.91
N LYS A 42 1.41 1.08 -30.81
CA LYS A 42 0.24 0.42 -30.22
C LYS A 42 -0.79 1.43 -29.68
N LEU A 43 -0.34 2.49 -29.00
CA LEU A 43 -1.24 3.55 -28.52
C LEU A 43 -1.98 4.24 -29.67
N PHE A 44 -1.30 4.56 -30.78
CA PHE A 44 -1.93 5.16 -31.96
C PHE A 44 -2.86 4.19 -32.71
N ALA A 45 -2.65 2.89 -32.56
CA ALA A 45 -3.51 1.84 -33.13
C ALA A 45 -4.68 1.46 -32.21
N ASP A 46 -4.85 2.09 -31.05
CA ASP A 46 -5.80 1.71 -30.00
C ASP A 46 -5.65 0.24 -29.53
N ASP A 47 -4.42 -0.32 -29.67
CA ASP A 47 -4.07 -1.68 -29.24
C ASP A 47 -3.55 -1.68 -27.80
N TYR A 48 -4.46 -1.47 -26.85
CA TYR A 48 -4.18 -1.48 -25.42
C TYR A 48 -5.41 -1.85 -24.60
N GLU A 49 -5.15 -2.26 -23.37
CA GLU A 49 -6.17 -2.45 -22.33
C GLU A 49 -6.00 -1.44 -21.22
N ILE A 50 -7.09 -1.06 -20.56
CA ILE A 50 -7.03 -0.22 -19.35
C ILE A 50 -7.31 -1.12 -18.16
N GLU A 51 -6.35 -1.22 -17.26
CA GLU A 51 -6.48 -1.93 -16.01
C GLU A 51 -6.71 -0.94 -14.87
N GLU A 52 -7.80 -1.12 -14.13
CA GLU A 52 -8.08 -0.33 -12.93
C GLU A 52 -7.40 -0.94 -11.71
N ARG A 53 -6.71 -0.11 -10.95
CA ARG A 53 -6.07 -0.46 -9.69
C ARG A 53 -6.76 0.24 -8.54
N MET A 54 -7.24 -0.54 -7.57
CA MET A 54 -7.80 0.04 -6.35
C MET A 54 -6.74 0.84 -5.59
N MET A 55 -7.20 1.85 -4.87
CA MET A 55 -6.39 2.60 -3.92
C MET A 55 -7.00 2.50 -2.53
N LEU A 56 -6.20 2.80 -1.52
CA LEU A 56 -6.65 3.01 -0.16
C LEU A 56 -6.74 4.50 0.14
N THR A 57 -7.70 4.90 0.95
CA THR A 57 -7.71 6.20 1.62
C THR A 57 -7.51 5.97 3.11
N GLY A 58 -6.66 6.80 3.73
CA GLY A 58 -6.43 6.79 5.17
C GLY A 58 -6.71 8.16 5.75
N THR A 59 -7.45 8.22 6.85
CA THR A 59 -7.77 9.44 7.58
C THR A 59 -7.27 9.33 9.01
N VAL A 60 -6.35 10.22 9.40
CA VAL A 60 -5.78 10.25 10.75
C VAL A 60 -6.61 11.17 11.64
N TRP A 61 -7.00 10.64 12.81
CA TRP A 61 -7.82 11.32 13.80
C TRP A 61 -7.07 11.48 15.12
N ARG A 62 -7.16 12.65 15.70
CA ARG A 62 -6.76 12.96 17.08
C ARG A 62 -8.00 13.40 17.86
N GLY A 63 -8.51 12.49 18.68
CA GLY A 63 -9.88 12.64 19.22
C GLY A 63 -10.89 12.74 18.07
N ASP A 64 -11.65 13.82 18.03
CA ASP A 64 -12.67 14.08 17.01
C ASP A 64 -12.17 14.96 15.84
N LYS A 65 -10.86 15.27 15.82
CA LYS A 65 -10.28 16.15 14.80
C LYS A 65 -9.47 15.34 13.79
N ILE A 66 -9.70 15.58 12.49
CA ILE A 66 -8.85 15.08 11.42
C ILE A 66 -7.55 15.88 11.42
N THR A 67 -6.42 15.18 11.48
CA THR A 67 -5.07 15.77 11.43
C THR A 67 -4.38 15.56 10.08
N GLY A 68 -4.86 14.61 9.28
CA GLY A 68 -4.37 14.36 7.93
C GLY A 68 -5.20 13.31 7.22
N GLN A 69 -5.17 13.36 5.89
CA GLN A 69 -5.83 12.39 5.02
C GLN A 69 -5.11 12.36 3.69
N ASP A 70 -4.90 11.15 3.14
CA ASP A 70 -4.37 10.97 1.78
C ASP A 70 -4.80 9.61 1.22
N VAL A 71 -4.35 9.34 -0.01
CA VAL A 71 -4.58 8.09 -0.74
C VAL A 71 -3.25 7.37 -1.02
N ALA A 72 -3.32 6.05 -1.16
CA ALA A 72 -2.15 5.22 -1.51
C ALA A 72 -2.54 4.19 -2.58
N LEU A 73 -1.67 4.01 -3.58
CA LEU A 73 -1.79 2.97 -4.59
C LEU A 73 -1.21 1.64 -4.07
N ASN A 74 -0.09 1.68 -3.36
CA ASN A 74 0.52 0.50 -2.79
C ASN A 74 0.06 0.23 -1.36
N ASP A 75 0.44 1.10 -0.43
CA ASP A 75 0.24 0.83 0.99
C ASP A 75 0.19 2.10 1.84
N ILE A 76 -0.44 1.94 3.01
CA ILE A 76 -0.39 2.88 4.12
C ILE A 76 0.36 2.19 5.24
N VAL A 77 1.47 2.76 5.64
CA VAL A 77 2.35 2.23 6.69
C VAL A 77 2.20 3.05 7.95
N ILE A 78 1.83 2.41 9.05
CA ILE A 78 1.83 3.02 10.38
C ILE A 78 3.06 2.49 11.09
N SER A 79 4.01 3.37 11.38
CA SER A 79 5.29 2.99 11.99
C SER A 79 5.61 3.83 13.20
N ARG A 80 6.44 3.28 14.06
CA ARG A 80 7.02 4.03 15.18
C ARG A 80 8.01 5.09 14.70
N VAL A 81 8.15 6.17 15.48
CA VAL A 81 9.20 7.17 15.33
C VAL A 81 10.04 7.18 16.60
N GLY A 82 11.36 7.15 16.46
CA GLY A 82 12.28 7.22 17.59
C GLY A 82 13.31 6.09 17.65
N PRO A 83 13.97 5.88 18.81
CA PRO A 83 15.07 4.91 18.94
C PRO A 83 14.64 3.47 18.58
N PRO A 84 15.51 2.68 17.92
CA PRO A 84 15.17 1.38 17.35
C PRO A 84 14.78 0.29 18.37
N LEU A 85 14.98 0.51 19.66
CA LEU A 85 14.71 -0.50 20.71
C LEU A 85 13.37 -0.33 21.44
N ARG A 86 12.52 0.60 21.01
CA ARG A 86 11.19 0.79 21.58
C ARG A 86 10.14 0.12 20.72
N VAL A 87 9.32 -0.69 21.32
CA VAL A 87 8.19 -1.39 20.70
C VAL A 87 6.93 -0.63 21.04
N ILE A 88 6.13 -0.32 20.05
CA ILE A 88 4.84 0.37 20.21
C ILE A 88 3.70 -0.64 20.11
N GLY A 89 2.62 -0.39 20.86
CA GLY A 89 1.36 -1.10 20.72
C GLY A 89 0.53 -0.53 19.56
N PHE A 90 0.00 -1.41 18.74
CA PHE A 90 -0.96 -1.07 17.68
C PHE A 90 -2.25 -1.86 17.94
N ASN A 91 -3.34 -1.16 18.28
CA ASN A 91 -4.65 -1.75 18.45
C ASN A 91 -5.38 -1.73 17.12
N ASN A 92 -5.79 -2.89 16.64
CA ASN A 92 -6.38 -3.05 15.33
C ASN A 92 -7.86 -3.39 15.45
N TYR A 93 -8.67 -2.75 14.62
CA TYR A 93 -10.11 -2.94 14.54
C TYR A 93 -10.51 -3.15 13.07
N VAL A 94 -11.54 -3.94 12.85
CA VAL A 94 -12.14 -4.14 11.52
C VAL A 94 -13.64 -3.94 11.66
N ASN A 95 -14.21 -3.04 10.87
CA ASN A 95 -15.64 -2.67 10.92
C ASN A 95 -16.10 -2.39 12.37
N ASP A 96 -15.31 -1.58 13.09
CA ASP A 96 -15.47 -1.22 14.50
C ASP A 96 -15.30 -2.38 15.51
N GLY A 97 -15.13 -3.62 15.04
CA GLY A 97 -14.83 -4.77 15.89
C GLY A 97 -13.34 -4.85 16.25
N TYR A 98 -13.02 -5.00 17.55
CA TYR A 98 -11.64 -5.23 17.97
C TYR A 98 -11.10 -6.54 17.38
N LEU A 99 -9.98 -6.47 16.67
CA LEU A 99 -9.32 -7.62 16.09
C LEU A 99 -8.23 -8.17 17.02
N ASN A 100 -7.20 -7.37 17.25
CA ASN A 100 -6.04 -7.73 18.06
C ASN A 100 -5.17 -6.49 18.40
N SER A 101 -4.13 -6.73 19.20
CA SER A 101 -3.05 -5.74 19.41
C SER A 101 -1.71 -6.35 19.04
N TYR A 102 -0.93 -5.61 18.27
CA TYR A 102 0.46 -5.96 17.97
C TYR A 102 1.42 -5.08 18.76
N ASN A 103 2.48 -5.69 19.28
CA ASN A 103 3.70 -5.00 19.68
C ASN A 103 4.71 -5.17 18.55
N ALA A 104 4.95 -4.12 17.77
CA ALA A 104 5.69 -4.20 16.51
C ALA A 104 6.44 -2.89 16.21
N ASP A 105 7.26 -2.88 15.16
CA ASP A 105 7.84 -1.67 14.61
C ASP A 105 6.82 -0.88 13.78
N GLY A 106 5.77 -1.55 13.30
CA GLY A 106 4.70 -0.95 12.52
C GLY A 106 3.70 -1.97 11.98
N ILE A 107 2.75 -1.45 11.23
CA ILE A 107 1.73 -2.20 10.49
C ILE A 107 1.63 -1.63 9.09
N ILE A 108 1.54 -2.51 8.10
CA ILE A 108 1.32 -2.17 6.69
C ILE A 108 -0.11 -2.58 6.34
N ILE A 109 -0.88 -1.68 5.77
CA ILE A 109 -2.14 -1.98 5.11
C ILE A 109 -1.92 -1.75 3.62
N ALA A 110 -1.91 -2.83 2.84
CA ALA A 110 -1.57 -2.79 1.42
C ALA A 110 -2.74 -3.19 0.53
N THR A 111 -2.78 -2.58 -0.66
CA THR A 111 -3.60 -3.02 -1.79
C THR A 111 -3.00 -4.29 -2.40
N PRO A 112 -3.71 -4.98 -3.31
CA PRO A 112 -3.13 -6.06 -4.09
C PRO A 112 -1.89 -5.61 -4.90
N THR A 113 -1.90 -4.39 -5.43
CA THR A 113 -0.76 -3.77 -6.11
C THR A 113 0.45 -3.64 -5.18
N GLY A 114 0.22 -3.13 -3.96
CA GLY A 114 1.26 -2.97 -2.93
C GLY A 114 1.71 -4.27 -2.27
N SER A 115 0.98 -5.38 -2.46
CA SER A 115 1.36 -6.69 -1.91
C SER A 115 2.75 -7.14 -2.35
N THR A 116 3.22 -6.67 -3.51
CA THR A 116 4.56 -6.95 -4.05
C THR A 116 5.62 -5.91 -3.68
N GLY A 117 5.24 -4.92 -2.85
CA GLY A 117 6.11 -3.86 -2.32
C GLY A 117 6.62 -4.15 -0.90
N TYR A 118 6.46 -3.19 -0.02
CA TYR A 118 6.97 -3.30 1.36
C TYR A 118 6.31 -4.44 2.14
N SER A 119 5.01 -4.70 1.90
CA SER A 119 4.31 -5.86 2.50
C SER A 119 5.02 -7.18 2.23
N LEU A 120 5.50 -7.41 0.99
CA LEU A 120 6.24 -8.63 0.63
C LEU A 120 7.54 -8.74 1.42
N SER A 121 8.29 -7.65 1.59
CA SER A 121 9.54 -7.61 2.36
C SER A 121 9.32 -7.93 3.84
N CYS A 122 8.11 -7.69 4.36
CA CYS A 122 7.70 -8.03 5.72
C CYS A 122 7.03 -9.40 5.84
N GLY A 123 7.09 -10.23 4.79
CA GLY A 123 6.53 -11.58 4.78
C GLY A 123 5.04 -11.64 4.45
N GLY A 124 4.48 -10.60 3.86
CA GLY A 124 3.13 -10.58 3.32
C GLY A 124 2.97 -11.48 2.08
N PRO A 125 1.76 -11.95 1.78
CA PRO A 125 1.49 -12.75 0.60
C PRO A 125 1.53 -11.92 -0.68
N ILE A 126 1.86 -12.55 -1.80
CA ILE A 126 1.68 -11.97 -3.14
C ILE A 126 0.21 -12.12 -3.51
N ILE A 127 -0.43 -11.00 -3.86
CA ILE A 127 -1.84 -10.95 -4.23
C ILE A 127 -1.95 -10.51 -5.69
N SER A 128 -2.83 -11.18 -6.46
CA SER A 128 -3.14 -10.74 -7.83
C SER A 128 -3.66 -9.31 -7.83
N PRO A 129 -3.17 -8.42 -8.69
CA PRO A 129 -3.52 -7.00 -8.66
C PRO A 129 -5.01 -6.71 -8.87
N ASN A 130 -5.75 -7.65 -9.48
CA ASN A 130 -7.20 -7.54 -9.73
C ASN A 130 -8.05 -8.15 -8.62
N ALA A 131 -7.45 -8.58 -7.51
CA ALA A 131 -8.18 -9.15 -6.40
C ALA A 131 -8.88 -8.05 -5.58
N ALA A 132 -10.13 -8.31 -5.17
CA ALA A 132 -10.93 -7.38 -4.37
C ALA A 132 -10.64 -7.57 -2.86
N MET A 133 -9.44 -7.19 -2.42
CA MET A 133 -9.00 -7.40 -1.03
C MET A 133 -7.91 -6.42 -0.59
N THR A 134 -7.69 -6.34 0.71
CA THR A 134 -6.57 -5.65 1.34
C THR A 134 -5.79 -6.61 2.21
N VAL A 135 -4.52 -6.32 2.48
CA VAL A 135 -3.69 -7.13 3.37
C VAL A 135 -3.11 -6.27 4.48
N MET A 136 -3.23 -6.76 5.71
CA MET A 136 -2.55 -6.22 6.89
C MET A 136 -1.32 -7.07 7.17
N THR A 137 -0.14 -6.47 7.17
CA THR A 137 1.14 -7.14 7.45
C THR A 137 1.87 -6.39 8.56
N PRO A 138 2.16 -7.02 9.71
CA PRO A 138 2.93 -6.40 10.78
C PRO A 138 4.42 -6.34 10.43
N ILE A 139 5.10 -5.28 10.88
CA ILE A 139 6.54 -5.07 10.70
C ILE A 139 7.26 -5.49 11.97
N ALA A 140 8.16 -6.47 11.87
CA ALA A 140 8.97 -6.98 12.99
C ALA A 140 8.16 -7.18 14.29
N PRO A 141 7.05 -7.91 14.28
CA PRO A 141 6.22 -8.12 15.47
C PRO A 141 6.95 -8.92 16.55
N HIS A 142 6.78 -8.51 17.80
CA HIS A 142 7.37 -9.17 18.97
C HIS A 142 6.50 -10.32 19.51
N THR A 143 5.88 -11.09 18.62
CA THR A 143 5.05 -12.26 18.95
C THR A 143 5.37 -13.41 18.02
N LEU A 144 5.33 -14.66 18.54
CA LEU A 144 5.74 -15.84 17.78
C LEU A 144 4.74 -16.27 16.69
N ASN A 145 3.49 -15.89 16.79
CA ASN A 145 2.40 -16.40 15.95
C ASN A 145 1.75 -15.33 15.07
N THR A 146 2.49 -14.28 14.71
CA THR A 146 1.94 -13.21 13.88
C THR A 146 1.94 -13.61 12.41
N ARG A 147 0.83 -13.38 11.73
CA ARG A 147 0.63 -13.62 10.30
C ARG A 147 0.01 -12.38 9.66
N SER A 148 0.26 -12.21 8.37
CA SER A 148 -0.53 -11.29 7.56
C SER A 148 -1.97 -11.77 7.48
N ILE A 149 -2.91 -10.83 7.51
CA ILE A 149 -4.34 -11.10 7.43
C ILE A 149 -4.88 -10.43 6.18
N ILE A 150 -5.71 -11.16 5.43
CA ILE A 150 -6.36 -10.65 4.23
C ILE A 150 -7.81 -10.35 4.57
N PHE A 151 -8.29 -9.19 4.13
CA PHE A 151 -9.66 -8.71 4.31
C PHE A 151 -10.32 -8.42 2.97
N PRO A 152 -11.65 -8.53 2.85
CA PRO A 152 -12.39 -7.98 1.72
C PRO A 152 -12.06 -6.49 1.51
N GLU A 153 -12.13 -6.01 0.26
CA GLU A 153 -11.80 -4.61 -0.08
C GLU A 153 -12.72 -3.58 0.57
N ASP A 154 -13.95 -3.98 0.94
CA ASP A 154 -14.95 -3.11 1.55
C ASP A 154 -14.82 -3.01 3.08
N ASP A 155 -13.95 -3.82 3.70
CA ASP A 155 -13.70 -3.74 5.13
C ASP A 155 -12.97 -2.44 5.49
N VAL A 156 -13.41 -1.84 6.59
CA VAL A 156 -12.79 -0.65 7.17
C VAL A 156 -11.81 -1.07 8.25
N ILE A 157 -10.54 -0.77 8.06
CA ILE A 157 -9.47 -1.11 9.01
C ILE A 157 -9.11 0.13 9.80
N THR A 158 -9.15 0.04 11.12
CA THR A 158 -8.70 1.12 12.01
C THR A 158 -7.50 0.64 12.81
N VAL A 159 -6.44 1.43 12.77
CA VAL A 159 -5.22 1.22 13.58
C VAL A 159 -5.09 2.38 14.55
N GLU A 160 -5.09 2.07 15.83
CA GLU A 160 -4.88 3.02 16.92
C GLU A 160 -3.47 2.85 17.48
N LEU A 161 -2.77 3.95 17.65
CA LEU A 161 -1.46 3.97 18.28
C LEU A 161 -1.64 3.83 19.80
N GLY A 162 -1.31 2.66 20.32
CA GLY A 162 -1.40 2.33 21.74
C GLY A 162 -0.25 2.90 22.56
N GLU A 163 -0.34 2.71 23.88
CA GLU A 163 0.75 3.02 24.79
C GLU A 163 1.90 2.02 24.63
N GLY A 164 3.12 2.50 24.80
CA GLY A 164 4.29 1.66 24.90
C GLY A 164 4.32 0.84 26.20
N ARG A 165 5.26 -0.11 26.32
CA ARG A 165 5.38 -1.06 27.46
C ARG A 165 5.40 -0.43 28.86
N ARG A 166 5.58 0.89 29.00
CA ARG A 166 5.67 1.61 30.28
C ARG A 166 4.59 2.69 30.43
N GLN A 167 3.47 2.59 29.70
CA GLN A 167 2.44 3.62 29.67
C GLN A 167 3.02 5.03 29.31
N ILE A 168 4.03 5.02 28.45
CA ILE A 168 4.67 6.26 27.96
C ILE A 168 3.98 6.63 26.65
N GLN A 169 3.75 7.92 26.47
CA GLN A 169 3.31 8.45 25.17
C GLN A 169 4.38 8.16 24.11
N GLU A 170 3.96 7.54 23.04
CA GLU A 170 4.79 7.20 21.88
C GLU A 170 4.40 8.05 20.68
N ASN A 171 5.34 8.23 19.78
CA ASN A 171 5.12 8.90 18.50
C ASN A 171 5.18 7.90 17.37
N GLY A 172 4.29 8.05 16.44
CA GLY A 172 4.21 7.26 15.22
C GLY A 172 4.05 8.14 14.00
N LEU A 173 4.03 7.50 12.85
CA LEU A 173 3.90 8.13 11.56
C LEU A 173 2.99 7.26 10.69
N ALA A 174 2.00 7.87 10.05
CA ALA A 174 1.26 7.26 8.95
C ALA A 174 1.87 7.74 7.64
N SER A 175 2.40 6.81 6.83
CA SER A 175 3.02 7.11 5.54
C SER A 175 2.22 6.50 4.40
N PHE A 176 1.97 7.29 3.36
CA PHE A 176 1.20 6.92 2.17
C PHE A 176 2.17 6.74 0.99
N ASP A 177 2.30 5.52 0.48
CA ASP A 177 3.24 5.13 -0.59
C ASP A 177 4.71 5.56 -0.33
N GLY A 178 5.08 5.81 0.93
CA GLY A 178 6.41 6.26 1.34
C GLY A 178 6.75 7.72 0.98
N ASP A 179 5.75 8.56 0.67
CA ASP A 179 5.96 9.94 0.21
C ASP A 179 5.26 10.96 1.14
N VAL A 180 3.95 10.85 1.35
CA VAL A 180 3.22 11.72 2.27
C VAL A 180 3.22 11.11 3.66
N GLU A 181 3.52 11.94 4.66
CA GLU A 181 3.65 11.51 6.05
C GLU A 181 2.74 12.36 6.96
N VAL A 182 1.99 11.69 7.84
CA VAL A 182 1.15 12.33 8.86
C VAL A 182 1.60 11.88 10.24
N PRO A 183 2.09 12.79 11.10
CA PRO A 183 2.50 12.45 12.45
C PRO A 183 1.34 11.98 13.32
N MET A 184 1.56 10.92 14.08
CA MET A 184 0.64 10.34 15.04
C MET A 184 1.25 10.29 16.44
N SER A 185 0.41 10.31 17.47
CA SER A 185 0.79 10.13 18.87
C SER A 185 -0.12 9.08 19.51
N THR A 186 0.26 8.55 20.66
CA THR A 186 -0.57 7.62 21.45
C THR A 186 -2.01 8.14 21.58
N GLY A 187 -2.97 7.28 21.26
CA GLY A 187 -4.42 7.58 21.21
C GLY A 187 -4.91 8.12 19.87
N ASP A 188 -4.02 8.50 18.95
CA ASP A 188 -4.42 8.81 17.58
C ASP A 188 -4.79 7.52 16.84
N ARG A 189 -5.77 7.61 15.95
CA ARG A 189 -6.21 6.48 15.12
C ARG A 189 -6.19 6.86 13.65
N ILE A 190 -5.85 5.90 12.80
CA ILE A 190 -6.03 6.03 11.36
C ILE A 190 -7.12 5.07 10.91
N VAL A 191 -8.10 5.60 10.16
CA VAL A 191 -9.18 4.84 9.54
C VAL A 191 -8.83 4.65 8.07
N ILE A 192 -8.68 3.40 7.65
CA ILE A 192 -8.25 3.01 6.31
C ILE A 192 -9.36 2.22 5.63
N LYS A 193 -9.69 2.59 4.41
CA LYS A 193 -10.70 1.93 3.59
C LYS A 193 -10.34 2.04 2.11
N LYS A 194 -11.02 1.28 1.26
CA LYS A 194 -10.98 1.45 -0.19
C LYS A 194 -11.30 2.90 -0.55
N ALA A 195 -10.48 3.50 -1.38
CA ALA A 195 -10.73 4.84 -1.91
C ALA A 195 -11.90 4.81 -2.90
N SER A 196 -12.62 5.93 -3.02
CA SER A 196 -13.65 6.13 -4.05
C SER A 196 -13.07 6.36 -5.44
N VAL A 197 -11.76 6.44 -5.55
CA VAL A 197 -10.99 6.66 -6.79
C VAL A 197 -10.11 5.46 -7.07
N SER A 198 -9.83 5.20 -8.34
CA SER A 198 -8.94 4.15 -8.81
C SER A 198 -7.91 4.74 -9.78
N VAL A 199 -6.79 4.05 -9.94
CA VAL A 199 -5.77 4.41 -10.92
C VAL A 199 -5.95 3.56 -12.17
N LYS A 200 -5.98 4.21 -13.33
CA LYS A 200 -6.05 3.54 -14.64
C LYS A 200 -4.62 3.36 -15.19
N ILE A 201 -4.23 2.13 -15.43
CA ILE A 201 -2.93 1.78 -16.00
C ILE A 201 -3.12 1.19 -17.38
N LEU A 202 -2.41 1.72 -18.37
CA LEU A 202 -2.40 1.20 -19.73
C LEU A 202 -1.54 -0.06 -19.80
N LYS A 203 -2.13 -1.12 -20.33
CA LYS A 203 -1.50 -2.42 -20.59
C LYS A 203 -1.33 -2.57 -22.10
N LEU A 204 -0.07 -2.58 -22.56
CA LEU A 204 0.29 -2.75 -23.96
C LEU A 204 0.78 -4.16 -24.31
N ASN A 205 1.20 -4.88 -23.28
CA ASN A 205 1.60 -6.28 -23.40
C ASN A 205 0.54 -7.15 -22.73
N HIS A 206 0.04 -8.16 -23.45
CA HIS A 206 -0.96 -9.10 -22.93
C HIS A 206 -0.36 -10.13 -21.95
N LEU A 207 0.73 -9.75 -21.23
CA LEU A 207 1.35 -10.61 -20.22
C LEU A 207 0.42 -10.72 -19.02
N SER A 208 0.09 -11.94 -18.66
CA SER A 208 -0.66 -12.23 -17.44
C SER A 208 0.20 -11.94 -16.19
N PHE A 209 -0.45 -11.68 -15.07
CA PHE A 209 0.24 -11.51 -13.78
C PHE A 209 1.16 -12.70 -13.43
N VAL A 210 0.74 -13.92 -13.77
CA VAL A 210 1.52 -15.15 -13.53
C VAL A 210 2.80 -15.15 -14.36
N GLU A 211 2.76 -14.69 -15.60
CA GLU A 211 3.95 -14.59 -16.46
C GLU A 211 4.93 -13.55 -15.95
N VAL A 212 4.45 -12.38 -15.52
CA VAL A 212 5.28 -11.35 -14.87
C VAL A 212 5.91 -11.89 -13.60
N LEU A 213 5.15 -12.58 -12.77
CA LEU A 213 5.64 -13.18 -11.52
C LEU A 213 6.72 -14.22 -11.80
N ARG A 214 6.50 -15.13 -12.78
CA ARG A 214 7.48 -16.14 -13.19
C ARG A 214 8.79 -15.52 -13.64
N GLN A 215 8.74 -14.48 -14.47
CA GLN A 215 9.93 -13.77 -14.93
C GLN A 215 10.74 -13.17 -13.77
N LYS A 216 10.04 -12.60 -12.78
CA LYS A 216 10.70 -12.02 -11.60
C LYS A 216 11.32 -13.06 -10.67
N MET A 217 10.65 -14.20 -10.49
CA MET A 217 11.17 -15.30 -9.65
C MET A 217 12.33 -16.04 -10.32
N SER A 218 12.47 -15.98 -11.66
CA SER A 218 13.55 -16.64 -12.39
C SER A 218 14.83 -15.79 -12.48
N ASN A 219 14.75 -14.49 -12.21
CA ASN A 219 15.87 -13.54 -12.32
C ASN A 219 16.52 -13.21 -10.96
N ASN A 220 16.20 -13.97 -9.91
CA ASN A 220 16.81 -13.89 -8.57
C ASN A 220 17.77 -15.05 -8.31
#